data_f1f941e051c25cd2cbcdc8e20889d91e
#
_entry.id   f1f941e051c25cd2cbcdc8e20889d91e
#
_cell.length_a   1.000
_cell.length_b   1.000
_cell.length_c   1.000
_cell.angle_alpha   90.00
_cell.angle_beta   90.00
_cell.angle_gamma   90.00
#
_symmetry.space_group_name_H-M   'P 1'
#
loop_
_entity.id
_entity.type
_entity.pdbx_description
1 polymer ?
#
loop_
_entity_poly.entity_id
_entity_poly.type
_entity_poly.pdbx_seq_one_letter_code
_entity_poly.pdbx_strand_id
1 'polypeptide(L)'
;MEILIANPTGLCFGVKRAIATLERELSRTKAVYSLGSPIHNPQEIERLSKLGLIVVDSPNEVPYGAVSFVRAHGITPAAYQALRERSPLIVDGTCPFVKTAQERAKTLSQEGYVVVISGDVEHPEVQGIMGYAEGDVIVISSEDEIPARLNGQRCGILSQTTQKVASFASLVGKFVSISPEIKVYNTICKATLARQDSVCHLASKVDGMIVLGGRNSANTRKLAEIAADAGVSAVWIEHAGELDRGWLENRRKIGIAAGGSTPDWLIKDLIEKLNMM
;
A
#
# COMPACT_ATOMS: atom_id res chain seq x y z
N MET A 1 -30.26 6.67 10.18
CA MET A 1 -28.96 6.06 10.49
C MET A 1 -27.90 7.16 10.52
N GLU A 2 -27.05 7.19 11.54
CA GLU A 2 -25.94 8.15 11.65
C GLU A 2 -24.70 7.59 10.95
N ILE A 3 -24.06 8.39 10.09
CA ILE A 3 -22.84 8.00 9.35
C ILE A 3 -21.69 8.81 9.91
N LEU A 4 -20.65 8.13 10.40
CA LEU A 4 -19.41 8.72 10.88
C LEU A 4 -18.27 8.31 9.93
N ILE A 5 -17.40 9.25 9.58
CA ILE A 5 -16.31 9.01 8.63
C ILE A 5 -14.97 9.10 9.36
N ALA A 6 -14.11 8.11 9.16
CA ALA A 6 -12.74 8.12 9.67
C ALA A 6 -11.96 9.32 9.10
N ASN A 7 -11.14 9.96 9.91
CA ASN A 7 -10.31 11.08 9.47
C ASN A 7 -8.85 10.87 9.94
N PRO A 8 -7.90 10.68 9.01
CA PRO A 8 -8.05 10.74 7.53
C PRO A 8 -8.67 9.49 6.92
N THR A 9 -9.29 9.64 5.75
CA THR A 9 -9.82 8.56 4.92
C THR A 9 -9.56 8.83 3.42
N GLY A 10 -9.67 7.82 2.57
CA GLY A 10 -9.48 7.95 1.12
C GLY A 10 -8.01 8.16 0.69
N LEU A 11 -7.80 8.72 -0.50
CA LEU A 11 -6.48 8.83 -1.11
C LEU A 11 -5.44 9.48 -0.19
N CYS A 12 -4.31 8.79 0.02
CA CYS A 12 -3.16 9.35 0.73
C CYS A 12 -2.35 10.31 -0.17
N PHE A 13 -1.47 11.10 0.44
CA PHE A 13 -0.61 12.05 -0.29
C PHE A 13 0.17 11.39 -1.44
N GLY A 14 0.81 10.25 -1.18
CA GLY A 14 1.63 9.54 -2.18
C GLY A 14 0.80 9.09 -3.39
N VAL A 15 -0.39 8.55 -3.14
CA VAL A 15 -1.32 8.11 -4.19
C VAL A 15 -1.92 9.29 -4.94
N LYS A 16 -2.39 10.35 -4.25
CA LYS A 16 -2.87 11.58 -4.91
C LYS A 16 -1.84 12.16 -5.87
N ARG A 17 -0.56 12.22 -5.42
CA ARG A 17 0.54 12.69 -6.25
C ARG A 17 0.75 11.79 -7.47
N ALA A 18 0.75 10.47 -7.30
CA ALA A 18 0.95 9.52 -8.39
C ALA A 18 -0.16 9.64 -9.45
N ILE A 19 -1.44 9.66 -9.01
CA ILE A 19 -2.60 9.82 -9.91
C ILE A 19 -2.54 11.16 -10.65
N ALA A 20 -2.35 12.28 -9.95
CA ALA A 20 -2.28 13.61 -10.57
C ALA A 20 -1.13 13.72 -11.59
N THR A 21 0.00 13.06 -11.32
CA THR A 21 1.12 13.01 -12.24
C THR A 21 0.78 12.17 -13.48
N LEU A 22 0.13 11.01 -13.30
CA LEU A 22 -0.32 10.16 -14.40
C LEU A 22 -1.37 10.85 -15.27
N GLU A 23 -2.39 11.47 -14.67
CA GLU A 23 -3.44 12.21 -15.40
C GLU A 23 -2.88 13.35 -16.24
N ARG A 24 -1.89 14.07 -15.71
CA ARG A 24 -1.20 15.12 -16.47
C ARG A 24 -0.51 14.58 -17.72
N GLU A 25 0.11 13.40 -17.63
CA GLU A 25 0.73 12.78 -18.81
C GLU A 25 -0.32 12.20 -19.76
N LEU A 26 -1.38 11.60 -19.25
CA LEU A 26 -2.51 11.13 -20.07
C LEU A 26 -3.22 12.26 -20.82
N SER A 27 -3.21 13.50 -20.27
CA SER A 27 -3.73 14.66 -21.00
C SER A 27 -2.82 15.17 -22.14
N ARG A 28 -1.56 14.74 -22.18
CA ARG A 28 -0.54 15.16 -23.16
C ARG A 28 -0.29 14.11 -24.24
N THR A 29 -0.59 12.85 -23.93
CA THR A 29 -0.29 11.70 -24.78
C THR A 29 -1.52 10.82 -24.95
N LYS A 30 -1.60 10.08 -26.10
CA LYS A 30 -2.71 9.16 -26.35
C LYS A 30 -2.67 7.91 -25.45
N ALA A 31 -1.48 7.53 -24.99
CA ALA A 31 -1.28 6.36 -24.16
C ALA A 31 -0.09 6.52 -23.22
N VAL A 32 -0.22 6.02 -22.00
CA VAL A 32 0.86 5.90 -21.00
C VAL A 32 0.89 4.46 -20.51
N TYR A 33 2.05 3.82 -20.56
CA TYR A 33 2.26 2.43 -20.16
C TYR A 33 2.75 2.36 -18.72
N SER A 34 1.98 1.73 -17.83
CA SER A 34 2.37 1.52 -16.45
C SER A 34 2.83 0.09 -16.22
N LEU A 35 4.05 -0.08 -15.69
CA LEU A 35 4.54 -1.38 -15.27
C LEU A 35 3.85 -1.78 -13.95
N GLY A 36 2.85 -2.66 -14.07
CA GLY A 36 1.88 -3.00 -13.03
C GLY A 36 0.90 -1.85 -12.74
N SER A 37 -0.16 -2.18 -12.01
CA SER A 37 -1.20 -1.21 -11.65
C SER A 37 -0.62 0.00 -10.90
N PRO A 38 -0.91 1.24 -11.32
CA PRO A 38 -0.45 2.46 -10.64
C PRO A 38 -0.75 2.50 -9.15
N ILE A 39 -1.91 2.00 -8.78
CA ILE A 39 -2.42 1.92 -7.40
C ILE A 39 -3.29 0.66 -7.25
N HIS A 40 -3.59 0.27 -6.02
CA HIS A 40 -4.47 -0.86 -5.71
C HIS A 40 -5.95 -0.44 -5.58
N ASN A 41 -6.58 -0.06 -6.70
CA ASN A 41 -8.01 0.23 -6.78
C ASN A 41 -8.52 -0.05 -8.20
N PRO A 42 -9.27 -1.15 -8.44
CA PRO A 42 -9.73 -1.55 -9.77
C PRO A 42 -10.59 -0.50 -10.47
N GLN A 43 -11.50 0.15 -9.74
CA GLN A 43 -12.41 1.16 -10.29
C GLN A 43 -11.65 2.40 -10.79
N GLU A 44 -10.62 2.81 -10.05
CA GLU A 44 -9.78 3.93 -10.46
C GLU A 44 -8.88 3.56 -11.64
N ILE A 45 -8.38 2.32 -11.70
CA ILE A 45 -7.64 1.82 -12.86
C ILE A 45 -8.52 1.79 -14.10
N GLU A 46 -9.77 1.33 -13.99
CA GLU A 46 -10.73 1.37 -15.10
C GLU A 46 -10.97 2.81 -15.59
N ARG A 47 -11.16 3.77 -14.66
CA ARG A 47 -11.30 5.18 -15.00
C ARG A 47 -10.08 5.72 -15.76
N LEU A 48 -8.87 5.44 -15.27
CA LEU A 48 -7.63 5.87 -15.90
C LEU A 48 -7.39 5.17 -17.25
N SER A 49 -7.81 3.92 -17.41
CA SER A 49 -7.71 3.18 -18.68
C SER A 49 -8.58 3.82 -19.77
N LYS A 50 -9.75 4.35 -19.41
CA LYS A 50 -10.59 5.14 -20.34
C LYS A 50 -9.92 6.44 -20.78
N LEU A 51 -8.91 6.94 -20.04
CA LEU A 51 -8.10 8.11 -20.37
C LEU A 51 -6.82 7.75 -21.17
N GLY A 52 -6.55 6.45 -21.41
CA GLY A 52 -5.39 6.00 -22.16
C GLY A 52 -4.28 5.33 -21.33
N LEU A 53 -4.54 4.99 -20.05
CA LEU A 53 -3.62 4.15 -19.29
C LEU A 53 -3.64 2.73 -19.83
N ILE A 54 -2.46 2.16 -20.06
CA ILE A 54 -2.25 0.76 -20.41
C ILE A 54 -1.38 0.14 -19.31
N VAL A 55 -1.92 -0.84 -18.61
CA VAL A 55 -1.17 -1.61 -17.60
C VAL A 55 -0.49 -2.79 -18.29
N VAL A 56 0.81 -2.96 -18.06
CA VAL A 56 1.63 -4.05 -18.59
C VAL A 56 2.34 -4.77 -17.43
N ASP A 57 2.63 -6.05 -17.60
CA ASP A 57 3.29 -6.85 -16.58
C ASP A 57 4.81 -6.92 -16.78
N SER A 58 5.29 -6.64 -17.98
CA SER A 58 6.70 -6.67 -18.32
C SER A 58 7.14 -5.40 -19.05
N PRO A 59 8.37 -4.90 -18.80
CA PRO A 59 8.95 -3.83 -19.61
C PRO A 59 8.95 -4.14 -21.11
N ASN A 60 9.01 -5.44 -21.47
CA ASN A 60 9.03 -5.89 -22.87
C ASN A 60 7.71 -5.62 -23.63
N GLU A 61 6.61 -5.44 -22.92
CA GLU A 61 5.31 -5.09 -23.50
C GLU A 61 5.17 -3.60 -23.82
N VAL A 62 6.09 -2.78 -23.33
CA VAL A 62 6.11 -1.34 -23.63
C VAL A 62 6.66 -1.13 -25.04
N PRO A 63 5.91 -0.50 -25.97
CA PRO A 63 6.43 -0.18 -27.30
C PRO A 63 7.61 0.79 -27.24
N TYR A 64 8.56 0.65 -28.17
CA TYR A 64 9.66 1.61 -28.28
C TYR A 64 9.13 3.02 -28.59
N GLY A 65 9.65 3.99 -27.85
CA GLY A 65 9.22 5.39 -27.98
C GLY A 65 7.97 5.76 -27.19
N ALA A 66 7.32 4.81 -26.50
CA ALA A 66 6.17 5.09 -25.65
C ALA A 66 6.56 5.80 -24.34
N VAL A 67 5.60 6.48 -23.71
CA VAL A 67 5.73 7.05 -22.38
C VAL A 67 5.44 5.97 -21.34
N SER A 68 6.35 5.78 -20.40
CA SER A 68 6.16 4.85 -19.29
C SER A 68 5.87 5.58 -17.97
N PHE A 69 5.09 4.91 -17.11
CA PHE A 69 4.79 5.36 -15.76
C PHE A 69 5.27 4.34 -14.73
N VAL A 70 5.99 4.79 -13.72
CA VAL A 70 6.35 3.99 -12.55
C VAL A 70 5.27 4.16 -11.49
N ARG A 71 4.66 3.05 -11.09
CA ARG A 71 3.58 3.00 -10.09
C ARG A 71 3.99 3.55 -8.72
N ALA A 72 3.00 3.91 -7.88
CA ALA A 72 3.22 4.44 -6.52
C ALA A 72 4.06 3.51 -5.61
N HIS A 73 4.02 2.21 -5.85
CA HIS A 73 4.78 1.18 -5.12
C HIS A 73 6.27 1.13 -5.50
N GLY A 74 6.69 1.86 -6.53
CA GLY A 74 8.02 1.75 -7.11
C GLY A 74 8.21 0.47 -7.92
N ILE A 75 9.40 0.34 -8.49
CA ILE A 75 9.89 -0.84 -9.23
C ILE A 75 11.35 -1.08 -8.85
N THR A 76 11.90 -2.23 -9.22
CA THR A 76 13.32 -2.54 -9.02
C THR A 76 14.22 -1.71 -9.94
N PRO A 77 15.50 -1.48 -9.60
CA PRO A 77 16.47 -0.82 -10.50
C PRO A 77 16.58 -1.52 -11.85
N ALA A 78 16.55 -2.85 -11.88
CA ALA A 78 16.62 -3.62 -13.12
C ALA A 78 15.41 -3.34 -14.03
N ALA A 79 14.18 -3.32 -13.47
CA ALA A 79 12.97 -2.99 -14.21
C ALA A 79 12.98 -1.55 -14.71
N TYR A 80 13.53 -0.61 -13.91
CA TYR A 80 13.69 0.79 -14.32
C TYR A 80 14.66 0.90 -15.50
N GLN A 81 15.78 0.19 -15.46
CA GLN A 81 16.75 0.18 -16.56
C GLN A 81 16.16 -0.40 -17.84
N ALA A 82 15.42 -1.51 -17.75
CA ALA A 82 14.73 -2.09 -18.89
C ALA A 82 13.67 -1.15 -19.51
N LEU A 83 12.95 -0.37 -18.69
CA LEU A 83 12.06 0.67 -19.20
C LEU A 83 12.81 1.79 -19.91
N ARG A 84 14.00 2.19 -19.43
CA ARG A 84 14.81 3.24 -20.08
C ARG A 84 15.24 2.89 -21.50
N GLU A 85 15.44 1.62 -21.79
CA GLU A 85 15.80 1.14 -23.13
C GLU A 85 14.65 1.31 -24.14
N ARG A 86 13.41 1.38 -23.66
CA ARG A 86 12.20 1.44 -24.51
C ARG A 86 11.52 2.80 -24.51
N SER A 87 11.59 3.50 -23.36
CA SER A 87 10.83 4.73 -23.13
C SER A 87 11.74 5.95 -23.09
N PRO A 88 11.56 6.93 -23.98
CA PRO A 88 12.31 8.20 -23.93
C PRO A 88 11.89 9.05 -22.72
N LEU A 89 10.70 8.83 -22.20
CA LEU A 89 10.16 9.51 -21.03
C LEU A 89 9.59 8.50 -20.04
N ILE A 90 10.20 8.43 -18.86
CA ILE A 90 9.70 7.67 -17.72
C ILE A 90 9.20 8.66 -16.67
N VAL A 91 7.92 8.59 -16.37
CA VAL A 91 7.25 9.39 -15.36
C VAL A 91 7.24 8.63 -14.05
N ASP A 92 7.99 9.09 -13.06
CA ASP A 92 8.14 8.39 -11.78
C ASP A 92 7.06 8.82 -10.77
N GLY A 93 6.06 7.94 -10.62
CA GLY A 93 4.99 8.05 -9.63
C GLY A 93 5.33 7.48 -8.25
N THR A 94 6.53 6.92 -8.03
CA THR A 94 6.90 6.28 -6.77
C THR A 94 6.66 7.21 -5.57
N CYS A 95 5.95 6.70 -4.57
CA CYS A 95 5.69 7.43 -3.34
C CYS A 95 7.01 7.78 -2.63
N PRO A 96 7.20 9.02 -2.13
CA PRO A 96 8.43 9.39 -1.41
C PRO A 96 8.76 8.50 -0.21
N PHE A 97 7.74 8.01 0.52
CA PHE A 97 7.95 7.07 1.63
C PHE A 97 8.47 5.72 1.16
N VAL A 98 8.02 5.24 0.00
CA VAL A 98 8.56 4.02 -0.62
C VAL A 98 10.01 4.23 -1.07
N LYS A 99 10.32 5.38 -1.70
CA LYS A 99 11.71 5.73 -2.03
C LYS A 99 12.62 5.72 -0.80
N THR A 100 12.15 6.28 0.31
CA THR A 100 12.90 6.24 1.58
C THR A 100 13.16 4.79 2.02
N ALA A 101 12.18 3.90 1.93
CA ALA A 101 12.37 2.49 2.29
C ALA A 101 13.38 1.80 1.36
N GLN A 102 13.34 2.06 0.05
CA GLN A 102 14.30 1.59 -0.93
C GLN A 102 15.73 2.06 -0.61
N GLU A 103 15.91 3.35 -0.32
CA GLU A 103 17.20 3.94 0.07
C GLU A 103 17.72 3.33 1.39
N ARG A 104 16.84 3.07 2.36
CA ARG A 104 17.23 2.43 3.63
C ARG A 104 17.68 0.99 3.43
N ALA A 105 16.96 0.21 2.60
CA ALA A 105 17.39 -1.14 2.24
C ALA A 105 18.78 -1.16 1.60
N LYS A 106 19.02 -0.26 0.63
CA LYS A 106 20.32 -0.08 0.01
C LYS A 106 21.42 0.27 1.02
N THR A 107 21.16 1.25 1.90
CA THR A 107 22.10 1.67 2.93
C THR A 107 22.48 0.52 3.86
N LEU A 108 21.48 -0.25 4.34
CA LEU A 108 21.72 -1.39 5.24
C LEU A 108 22.58 -2.46 4.58
N SER A 109 22.31 -2.81 3.32
CA SER A 109 23.11 -3.80 2.60
C SER A 109 24.56 -3.31 2.36
N GLN A 110 24.75 -2.04 2.05
CA GLN A 110 26.10 -1.45 1.86
C GLN A 110 26.88 -1.38 3.17
N GLU A 111 26.22 -1.29 4.33
CA GLU A 111 26.84 -1.35 5.66
C GLU A 111 27.09 -2.79 6.13
N GLY A 112 26.78 -3.81 5.32
CA GLY A 112 27.04 -5.22 5.58
C GLY A 112 26.04 -5.89 6.53
N TYR A 113 24.83 -5.34 6.68
CA TYR A 113 23.73 -6.02 7.39
C TYR A 113 23.01 -7.01 6.48
N VAL A 114 22.56 -8.12 7.05
CA VAL A 114 21.47 -8.89 6.45
C VAL A 114 20.20 -8.02 6.48
N VAL A 115 19.64 -7.74 5.32
CA VAL A 115 18.46 -6.86 5.23
C VAL A 115 17.19 -7.66 5.51
N VAL A 116 16.47 -7.30 6.57
CA VAL A 116 15.22 -7.92 6.96
C VAL A 116 14.07 -6.95 6.67
N ILE A 117 13.12 -7.37 5.85
CA ILE A 117 11.94 -6.58 5.47
C ILE A 117 10.70 -7.20 6.12
N SER A 118 10.08 -6.47 7.05
CA SER A 118 8.76 -6.86 7.58
C SER A 118 7.69 -6.51 6.55
N GLY A 119 7.11 -7.53 5.89
CA GLY A 119 6.15 -7.30 4.82
C GLY A 119 5.66 -8.56 4.14
N ASP A 120 4.93 -8.38 3.06
CA ASP A 120 4.42 -9.43 2.18
C ASP A 120 5.38 -9.55 0.98
N VAL A 121 6.03 -10.70 0.82
CA VAL A 121 7.04 -10.92 -0.24
C VAL A 121 6.47 -10.75 -1.65
N GLU A 122 5.20 -11.09 -1.84
CA GLU A 122 4.53 -10.95 -3.15
C GLU A 122 4.08 -9.51 -3.45
N HIS A 123 4.10 -8.63 -2.44
CA HIS A 123 3.62 -7.26 -2.63
C HIS A 123 4.60 -6.43 -3.47
N PRO A 124 4.11 -5.70 -4.49
CA PRO A 124 4.94 -4.90 -5.40
C PRO A 124 5.89 -3.91 -4.73
N GLU A 125 5.51 -3.31 -3.59
CA GLU A 125 6.36 -2.42 -2.82
C GLU A 125 7.55 -3.16 -2.23
N VAL A 126 7.32 -4.35 -1.65
CA VAL A 126 8.36 -5.18 -1.04
C VAL A 126 9.33 -5.68 -2.10
N GLN A 127 8.83 -6.15 -3.24
CA GLN A 127 9.65 -6.52 -4.40
C GLN A 127 10.53 -5.35 -4.87
N GLY A 128 9.95 -4.14 -4.92
CA GLY A 128 10.69 -2.93 -5.22
C GLY A 128 11.80 -2.64 -4.21
N ILE A 129 11.51 -2.75 -2.90
CA ILE A 129 12.49 -2.53 -1.82
C ILE A 129 13.62 -3.56 -1.89
N MET A 130 13.29 -4.86 -2.04
CA MET A 130 14.28 -5.93 -2.17
C MET A 130 15.29 -5.67 -3.29
N GLY A 131 14.81 -5.18 -4.44
CA GLY A 131 15.67 -4.92 -5.59
C GLY A 131 16.70 -3.81 -5.38
N TYR A 132 16.59 -2.98 -4.35
CA TYR A 132 17.58 -1.94 -4.00
C TYR A 132 18.65 -2.43 -3.02
N ALA A 133 18.42 -3.54 -2.32
CA ALA A 133 19.42 -4.12 -1.44
C ALA A 133 20.36 -5.05 -2.23
N GLU A 134 21.65 -4.99 -1.89
CA GLU A 134 22.67 -5.89 -2.40
C GLU A 134 22.95 -6.98 -1.36
N GLY A 135 23.15 -8.23 -1.78
CA GLY A 135 23.47 -9.34 -0.87
C GLY A 135 22.24 -10.02 -0.25
N ASP A 136 22.31 -10.37 1.04
CA ASP A 136 21.30 -11.21 1.68
C ASP A 136 20.09 -10.37 2.14
N VAL A 137 18.95 -10.67 1.55
CA VAL A 137 17.65 -10.02 1.84
C VAL A 137 16.64 -11.06 2.23
N ILE A 138 15.93 -10.84 3.33
CA ILE A 138 14.90 -11.74 3.83
C ILE A 138 13.61 -10.93 4.07
N VAL A 139 12.49 -11.46 3.59
CA VAL A 139 11.17 -10.91 3.89
C VAL A 139 10.51 -11.79 4.94
N ILE A 140 9.94 -11.17 5.96
CA ILE A 140 9.27 -11.84 7.07
C ILE A 140 7.87 -11.23 7.22
N SER A 141 6.84 -12.04 7.11
CA SER A 141 5.45 -11.62 7.28
C SER A 141 4.96 -11.79 8.72
N SER A 142 5.52 -12.77 9.45
CA SER A 142 5.22 -13.07 10.85
C SER A 142 6.50 -13.33 11.64
N GLU A 143 6.49 -13.01 12.93
CA GLU A 143 7.62 -13.29 13.84
C GLU A 143 7.96 -14.79 13.97
N ASP A 144 7.02 -15.68 13.65
CA ASP A 144 7.23 -17.13 13.67
C ASP A 144 8.04 -17.63 12.45
N GLU A 145 8.24 -16.77 11.45
CA GLU A 145 8.96 -17.08 10.21
C GLU A 145 10.44 -16.70 10.24
N ILE A 146 10.99 -16.31 11.42
CA ILE A 146 12.40 -15.90 11.53
C ILE A 146 13.31 -17.11 11.29
N PRO A 147 14.11 -17.13 10.21
CA PRO A 147 14.98 -18.28 9.93
C PRO A 147 16.11 -18.39 10.95
N ALA A 148 16.39 -19.61 11.41
CA ALA A 148 17.44 -19.86 12.39
C ALA A 148 18.84 -19.39 11.92
N ARG A 149 19.09 -19.30 10.61
CA ARG A 149 20.35 -18.81 10.03
C ARG A 149 20.65 -17.33 10.36
N LEU A 150 19.66 -16.58 10.86
CA LEU A 150 19.85 -15.20 11.32
C LEU A 150 20.45 -15.09 12.71
N ASN A 151 20.51 -16.18 13.48
CA ASN A 151 21.15 -16.17 14.78
C ASN A 151 22.63 -15.79 14.63
N GLY A 152 23.08 -14.81 15.41
CA GLY A 152 24.44 -14.30 15.37
C GLY A 152 24.78 -13.40 14.19
N GLN A 153 23.83 -13.10 13.29
CA GLN A 153 24.04 -12.15 12.17
C GLN A 153 23.73 -10.71 12.61
N ARG A 154 24.41 -9.77 11.98
CA ARG A 154 24.07 -8.35 12.07
C ARG A 154 22.86 -8.07 11.18
N CYS A 155 21.74 -7.66 11.72
CA CYS A 155 20.47 -7.51 11.01
C CYS A 155 20.04 -6.05 10.88
N GLY A 156 19.79 -5.62 9.65
CA GLY A 156 19.21 -4.32 9.34
C GLY A 156 17.72 -4.48 9.03
N ILE A 157 16.84 -3.93 9.87
CA ILE A 157 15.41 -4.22 9.83
C ILE A 157 14.64 -2.99 9.36
N LEU A 158 13.77 -3.16 8.37
CA LEU A 158 12.84 -2.15 7.91
C LEU A 158 11.47 -2.78 7.58
N SER A 159 10.48 -1.95 7.31
CA SER A 159 9.10 -2.39 7.15
C SER A 159 8.52 -1.93 5.82
N GLN A 160 7.64 -2.74 5.23
CA GLN A 160 6.67 -2.27 4.24
C GLN A 160 5.88 -1.10 4.81
N THR A 161 5.64 -0.05 4.00
CA THR A 161 5.08 1.22 4.49
C THR A 161 3.65 1.13 5.05
N THR A 162 2.97 0.00 4.82
CA THR A 162 1.58 -0.26 5.23
C THR A 162 1.42 -1.22 6.40
N GLN A 163 2.50 -1.62 7.07
CA GLN A 163 2.46 -2.55 8.20
C GLN A 163 1.79 -1.96 9.46
N LYS A 164 1.35 -2.84 10.36
CA LYS A 164 0.92 -2.47 11.73
C LYS A 164 2.16 -2.23 12.58
N VAL A 165 2.17 -1.14 13.38
CA VAL A 165 3.29 -0.81 14.28
C VAL A 165 3.53 -1.91 15.29
N ALA A 166 2.47 -2.46 15.89
CA ALA A 166 2.57 -3.51 16.90
C ALA A 166 3.27 -4.76 16.35
N SER A 167 2.89 -5.22 15.14
CA SER A 167 3.52 -6.37 14.49
C SER A 167 4.99 -6.12 14.16
N PHE A 168 5.33 -4.90 13.70
CA PHE A 168 6.72 -4.54 13.43
C PHE A 168 7.55 -4.46 14.71
N ALA A 169 7.00 -3.88 15.77
CA ALA A 169 7.68 -3.79 17.06
C ALA A 169 7.91 -5.18 17.69
N SER A 170 6.93 -6.08 17.59
CA SER A 170 7.07 -7.46 18.07
C SER A 170 8.18 -8.18 17.30
N LEU A 171 8.18 -8.09 15.97
CA LEU A 171 9.24 -8.67 15.14
C LEU A 171 10.63 -8.15 15.55
N VAL A 172 10.80 -6.83 15.68
CA VAL A 172 12.08 -6.21 16.09
C VAL A 172 12.51 -6.72 17.47
N GLY A 173 11.56 -6.87 18.40
CA GLY A 173 11.82 -7.42 19.75
C GLY A 173 12.45 -8.81 19.73
N LYS A 174 12.04 -9.68 18.80
CA LYS A 174 12.64 -11.03 18.62
C LYS A 174 14.10 -10.93 18.19
N PHE A 175 14.45 -9.99 17.32
CA PHE A 175 15.82 -9.81 16.85
C PHE A 175 16.79 -9.36 17.94
N VAL A 176 16.32 -8.68 18.99
CA VAL A 176 17.15 -8.29 20.13
C VAL A 176 17.81 -9.49 20.81
N SER A 177 17.13 -10.65 20.83
CA SER A 177 17.64 -11.86 21.49
C SER A 177 18.49 -12.76 20.59
N ILE A 178 18.49 -12.55 19.27
CA ILE A 178 19.17 -13.45 18.32
C ILE A 178 20.32 -12.79 17.55
N SER A 179 20.33 -11.45 17.46
CA SER A 179 21.31 -10.69 16.68
C SER A 179 22.26 -9.92 17.61
N PRO A 180 23.57 -9.98 17.38
CA PRO A 180 24.54 -9.21 18.18
C PRO A 180 24.45 -7.70 17.92
N GLU A 181 23.93 -7.30 16.77
CA GLU A 181 23.74 -5.91 16.38
C GLU A 181 22.53 -5.78 15.48
N ILE A 182 21.59 -4.88 15.83
CA ILE A 182 20.43 -4.56 15.01
C ILE A 182 20.41 -3.08 14.66
N LYS A 183 20.08 -2.76 13.42
CA LYS A 183 19.81 -1.40 12.94
C LYS A 183 18.40 -1.34 12.41
N VAL A 184 17.54 -0.52 12.99
CA VAL A 184 16.10 -0.51 12.68
C VAL A 184 15.69 0.82 12.06
N TYR A 185 15.01 0.74 10.93
CA TYR A 185 14.34 1.87 10.30
C TYR A 185 12.82 1.64 10.32
N ASN A 186 12.08 2.42 11.11
CA ASN A 186 10.62 2.42 11.02
C ASN A 186 10.20 3.16 9.74
N THR A 187 9.95 2.40 8.68
CA THR A 187 9.53 2.90 7.37
C THR A 187 8.01 2.89 7.18
N ILE A 188 7.23 2.57 8.22
CA ILE A 188 5.76 2.69 8.20
C ILE A 188 5.40 4.17 7.97
N CYS A 189 4.60 4.45 6.94
CA CYS A 189 4.32 5.83 6.57
C CYS A 189 3.33 6.50 7.54
N LYS A 190 3.52 7.80 7.79
CA LYS A 190 2.64 8.59 8.68
C LYS A 190 1.16 8.54 8.25
N ALA A 191 0.90 8.45 6.95
CA ALA A 191 -0.46 8.34 6.44
C ALA A 191 -1.11 6.99 6.77
N THR A 192 -0.33 5.91 6.88
CA THR A 192 -0.78 4.60 7.37
C THR A 192 -1.11 4.68 8.85
N LEU A 193 -0.19 5.21 9.66
CA LEU A 193 -0.39 5.36 11.12
C LEU A 193 -1.68 6.12 11.42
N ALA A 194 -1.83 7.32 10.85
CA ALA A 194 -3.01 8.16 11.08
C ALA A 194 -4.33 7.48 10.68
N ARG A 195 -4.33 6.61 9.63
CA ARG A 195 -5.52 5.84 9.24
C ARG A 195 -5.81 4.71 10.21
N GLN A 196 -4.78 3.99 10.65
CA GLN A 196 -4.92 2.92 11.64
C GLN A 196 -5.51 3.47 12.94
N ASP A 197 -4.96 4.57 13.47
CA ASP A 197 -5.45 5.25 14.66
C ASP A 197 -6.90 5.74 14.50
N SER A 198 -7.22 6.30 13.32
CA SER A 198 -8.56 6.78 13.01
C SER A 198 -9.60 5.66 12.98
N VAL A 199 -9.23 4.47 12.46
CA VAL A 199 -10.10 3.28 12.47
C VAL A 199 -10.31 2.78 13.90
N CYS A 200 -9.25 2.64 14.70
CA CYS A 200 -9.37 2.26 16.11
C CYS A 200 -10.32 3.20 16.88
N HIS A 201 -10.13 4.50 16.69
CA HIS A 201 -10.96 5.51 17.37
C HIS A 201 -12.42 5.50 16.90
N LEU A 202 -12.66 5.26 15.61
CA LEU A 202 -14.02 5.20 15.05
C LEU A 202 -14.74 3.92 15.48
N ALA A 203 -14.04 2.78 15.52
CA ALA A 203 -14.59 1.49 15.89
C ALA A 203 -15.28 1.50 17.27
N SER A 204 -14.76 2.27 18.23
CA SER A 204 -15.35 2.40 19.56
C SER A 204 -16.64 3.24 19.64
N LYS A 205 -17.05 3.85 18.53
CA LYS A 205 -18.18 4.81 18.49
C LYS A 205 -19.36 4.39 17.63
N VAL A 206 -19.25 3.24 16.96
CA VAL A 206 -20.20 2.80 15.94
C VAL A 206 -20.65 1.36 16.16
N ASP A 207 -21.82 1.01 15.60
CA ASP A 207 -22.38 -0.33 15.68
C ASP A 207 -21.88 -1.26 14.57
N GLY A 208 -21.31 -0.67 13.52
CA GLY A 208 -20.72 -1.38 12.40
C GLY A 208 -19.77 -0.50 11.61
N MET A 209 -18.78 -1.10 10.95
CA MET A 209 -17.82 -0.40 10.10
C MET A 209 -17.81 -0.93 8.68
N ILE A 210 -17.81 -0.01 7.73
CA ILE A 210 -17.56 -0.29 6.32
C ILE A 210 -16.13 0.15 6.00
N VAL A 211 -15.31 -0.80 5.56
CA VAL A 211 -13.95 -0.53 5.08
C VAL A 211 -13.97 -0.60 3.56
N LEU A 212 -13.80 0.57 2.92
CA LEU A 212 -13.89 0.72 1.47
C LEU A 212 -12.50 0.70 0.81
N GLY A 213 -12.32 -0.13 -0.23
CA GLY A 213 -11.11 -0.14 -1.06
C GLY A 213 -10.73 -1.51 -1.60
N GLY A 214 -9.80 -1.54 -2.56
CA GLY A 214 -9.43 -2.71 -3.34
C GLY A 214 -8.99 -3.90 -2.50
N ARG A 215 -9.40 -5.12 -2.90
CA ARG A 215 -9.05 -6.39 -2.23
C ARG A 215 -7.54 -6.66 -2.24
N ASN A 216 -6.83 -6.17 -3.23
CA ASN A 216 -5.37 -6.27 -3.37
C ASN A 216 -4.59 -5.15 -2.66
N SER A 217 -5.28 -4.26 -1.93
CA SER A 217 -4.63 -3.18 -1.16
C SER A 217 -4.22 -3.66 0.23
N ALA A 218 -2.92 -3.78 0.48
CA ALA A 218 -2.37 -4.13 1.80
C ALA A 218 -2.83 -3.17 2.89
N ASN A 219 -2.88 -1.85 2.60
CA ASN A 219 -3.38 -0.87 3.56
C ASN A 219 -4.86 -1.10 3.89
N THR A 220 -5.73 -1.33 2.88
CA THR A 220 -7.17 -1.56 3.13
C THR A 220 -7.38 -2.83 3.94
N ARG A 221 -6.65 -3.91 3.63
CA ARG A 221 -6.67 -5.16 4.41
C ARG A 221 -6.36 -4.90 5.88
N LYS A 222 -5.28 -4.15 6.16
CA LYS A 222 -4.89 -3.82 7.55
C LYS A 222 -5.96 -3.00 8.28
N LEU A 223 -6.64 -2.08 7.60
CA LEU A 223 -7.76 -1.33 8.21
C LEU A 223 -8.96 -2.24 8.54
N ALA A 224 -9.28 -3.21 7.67
CA ALA A 224 -10.33 -4.18 7.93
C ALA A 224 -9.98 -5.10 9.12
N GLU A 225 -8.74 -5.57 9.20
CA GLU A 225 -8.24 -6.35 10.33
C GLU A 225 -8.33 -5.55 11.64
N ILE A 226 -7.91 -4.29 11.65
CA ILE A 226 -7.97 -3.42 12.84
C ILE A 226 -9.41 -3.19 13.29
N ALA A 227 -10.35 -2.99 12.36
CA ALA A 227 -11.76 -2.85 12.69
C ALA A 227 -12.31 -4.14 13.33
N ALA A 228 -11.96 -5.31 12.80
CA ALA A 228 -12.34 -6.61 13.36
C ALA A 228 -11.70 -6.85 14.74
N ASP A 229 -10.41 -6.57 14.88
CA ASP A 229 -9.67 -6.69 16.16
C ASP A 229 -10.27 -5.80 17.26
N ALA A 230 -10.86 -4.66 16.90
CA ALA A 230 -11.56 -3.77 17.81
C ALA A 230 -12.95 -4.29 18.24
N GLY A 231 -13.38 -5.45 17.74
CA GLY A 231 -14.63 -6.10 18.12
C GLY A 231 -15.90 -5.50 17.48
N VAL A 232 -15.76 -4.55 16.56
CA VAL A 232 -16.90 -4.02 15.82
C VAL A 232 -17.21 -4.90 14.60
N SER A 233 -18.52 -5.08 14.30
CA SER A 233 -18.92 -5.76 13.07
C SER A 233 -18.42 -4.97 11.86
N ALA A 234 -17.47 -5.55 11.10
CA ALA A 234 -16.85 -4.88 9.96
C ALA A 234 -17.14 -5.62 8.65
N VAL A 235 -17.37 -4.85 7.56
CA VAL A 235 -17.43 -5.37 6.20
C VAL A 235 -16.43 -4.64 5.33
N TRP A 236 -15.69 -5.37 4.49
CA TRP A 236 -14.79 -4.83 3.50
C TRP A 236 -15.40 -4.96 2.12
N ILE A 237 -15.55 -3.81 1.44
CA ILE A 237 -16.14 -3.70 0.10
C ILE A 237 -15.23 -2.89 -0.83
N GLU A 238 -15.29 -3.17 -2.13
CA GLU A 238 -14.56 -2.40 -3.14
C GLU A 238 -15.37 -1.22 -3.68
N HIS A 239 -16.70 -1.35 -3.69
CA HIS A 239 -17.62 -0.30 -4.14
C HIS A 239 -18.98 -0.45 -3.44
N ALA A 240 -19.78 0.62 -3.50
CA ALA A 240 -21.09 0.66 -2.84
C ALA A 240 -22.04 -0.46 -3.26
N GLY A 241 -21.88 -1.00 -4.49
CA GLY A 241 -22.72 -2.11 -5.01
C GLY A 241 -22.64 -3.40 -4.20
N GLU A 242 -21.50 -3.66 -3.53
CA GLU A 242 -21.27 -4.87 -2.73
C GLU A 242 -21.95 -4.82 -1.35
N LEU A 243 -22.48 -3.66 -0.94
CA LEU A 243 -23.08 -3.51 0.38
C LEU A 243 -24.40 -4.25 0.47
N ASP A 244 -24.47 -5.23 1.36
CA ASP A 244 -25.71 -5.96 1.68
C ASP A 244 -26.61 -5.13 2.62
N ARG A 245 -27.89 -5.01 2.26
CA ARG A 245 -28.88 -4.32 3.09
C ARG A 245 -29.11 -5.02 4.43
N GLY A 246 -29.10 -6.36 4.45
CA GLY A 246 -29.25 -7.14 5.66
C GLY A 246 -28.16 -6.84 6.69
N TRP A 247 -26.93 -6.53 6.22
CA TRP A 247 -25.87 -6.14 7.12
C TRP A 247 -26.13 -4.81 7.83
N LEU A 248 -26.94 -3.91 7.27
CA LEU A 248 -27.28 -2.61 7.89
C LEU A 248 -28.40 -2.72 8.93
N GLU A 249 -29.16 -3.82 8.94
CA GLU A 249 -30.28 -3.99 9.86
C GLU A 249 -29.83 -3.90 11.33
N ASN A 250 -30.65 -3.20 12.13
CA ASN A 250 -30.41 -2.95 13.56
C ASN A 250 -29.15 -2.11 13.90
N ARG A 251 -28.47 -1.51 12.91
CA ARG A 251 -27.36 -0.59 13.13
C ARG A 251 -27.82 0.86 13.07
N ARG A 252 -27.57 1.62 14.14
CA ARG A 252 -27.92 3.03 14.24
C ARG A 252 -26.79 3.96 13.82
N LYS A 253 -25.54 3.50 14.05
CA LYS A 253 -24.32 4.26 13.75
C LYS A 253 -23.37 3.43 12.91
N ILE A 254 -23.06 3.91 11.70
CA ILE A 254 -22.14 3.25 10.77
C ILE A 254 -20.89 4.10 10.62
N GLY A 255 -19.74 3.47 10.83
CA GLY A 255 -18.43 4.04 10.53
C GLY A 255 -18.00 3.73 9.10
N ILE A 256 -17.45 4.71 8.39
CA ILE A 256 -16.81 4.51 7.08
C ILE A 256 -15.33 4.80 7.21
N ALA A 257 -14.50 3.84 6.84
CA ALA A 257 -13.08 4.02 6.63
C ALA A 257 -12.72 3.62 5.20
N ALA A 258 -11.73 4.30 4.60
CA ALA A 258 -11.30 3.97 3.25
C ALA A 258 -9.77 3.88 3.15
N GLY A 259 -9.30 2.94 2.33
CA GLY A 259 -7.89 2.72 2.08
C GLY A 259 -7.20 3.91 1.42
N GLY A 260 -5.86 4.00 1.58
CA GLY A 260 -5.03 5.07 1.00
C GLY A 260 -5.01 5.13 -0.53
N SER A 261 -5.55 4.11 -1.20
CA SER A 261 -5.75 4.03 -2.65
C SER A 261 -7.20 4.17 -3.10
N THR A 262 -8.12 4.54 -2.18
CA THR A 262 -9.55 4.68 -2.48
C THR A 262 -9.88 6.12 -2.85
N PRO A 263 -10.38 6.39 -4.08
CA PRO A 263 -10.76 7.72 -4.51
C PRO A 263 -11.93 8.31 -3.74
N ASP A 264 -11.96 9.64 -3.64
CA ASP A 264 -13.01 10.38 -2.92
C ASP A 264 -14.41 10.17 -3.55
N TRP A 265 -14.49 9.92 -4.86
CA TRP A 265 -15.76 9.66 -5.55
C TRP A 265 -16.39 8.32 -5.11
N LEU A 266 -15.61 7.27 -4.86
CA LEU A 266 -16.14 6.00 -4.32
C LEU A 266 -16.71 6.16 -2.91
N ILE A 267 -16.11 7.02 -2.09
CA ILE A 267 -16.60 7.31 -0.75
C ILE A 267 -17.93 8.07 -0.84
N LYS A 268 -18.03 9.03 -1.76
CA LYS A 268 -19.27 9.78 -2.01
C LYS A 268 -20.40 8.86 -2.47
N ASP A 269 -20.13 7.98 -3.45
CA ASP A 269 -21.11 7.00 -3.95
C ASP A 269 -21.63 6.10 -2.82
N LEU A 270 -20.74 5.68 -1.91
CA LEU A 270 -21.15 4.88 -0.75
C LEU A 270 -22.06 5.68 0.20
N ILE A 271 -21.71 6.93 0.51
CA ILE A 271 -22.51 7.79 1.39
C ILE A 271 -23.89 8.06 0.77
N GLU A 272 -23.95 8.36 -0.53
CA GLU A 272 -25.20 8.57 -1.26
C GLU A 272 -26.08 7.32 -1.19
N LYS A 273 -25.52 6.15 -1.43
CA LYS A 273 -26.26 4.88 -1.31
C LYS A 273 -26.80 4.64 0.10
N LEU A 274 -25.99 4.89 1.13
CA LEU A 274 -26.41 4.74 2.54
C LEU A 274 -27.54 5.71 2.92
N ASN A 275 -27.55 6.93 2.37
CA ASN A 275 -28.60 7.92 2.61
C ASN A 275 -29.92 7.58 1.91
N MET A 276 -29.90 6.70 0.89
CA MET A 276 -31.10 6.22 0.16
C MET A 276 -31.68 4.95 0.78
N MET A 277 -31.01 4.32 1.73
CA MET A 277 -31.42 3.10 2.42
C MET A 277 -32.09 3.39 3.76
#